data_83bd2c45c071d718cd5e44be0e30e631
#
_entry.id   83bd2c45c071d718cd5e44be0e30e631
#
_cell.length_a   1.000
_cell.length_b   1.000
_cell.length_c   1.000
_cell.angle_alpha   90.00
_cell.angle_beta   90.00
_cell.angle_gamma   90.00
#
_symmetry.space_group_name_H-M   'P 1'
#
loop_
_entity.id
_entity.type
_entity.pdbx_description
1 polymer ?
#
loop_
_entity_poly.entity_id
_entity_poly.type
_entity_poly.pdbx_seq_one_letter_code
_entity_poly.pdbx_strand_id
1 'polypeptide(L)'
;MNIQIVLFEGVDLLDAIAPYEVFSAASMYTSEKIIVEFVGSDKEEYVLSGINDYPLTVSNKLDLSKKGIVLIPGASGSIDENDPNSVPMKLRRASESGLREQITKAINNPEILVTSVCGGSLLMAMTGVLEGRHVVTHYMGMDLLSATGAIPINARVVDDGDIISGAGVTSGLDLALYVVERELGPRIAHEVEQFFQYEKRGTVWKNEGVEPILLSTTQEEDAFNQSETNVNLNQHDILGDWEVFISTPVGKMQFIYTFINKEGVLTGTATDRTDITNVSILEDIHVNNKNITWTQKVKKPMSLKLKFEVNKLENQLKGVAKAGLISSKFIGKRVQ
;
A
#
# COMPACT_ATOMS: atom_id res chain seq x y z
N MET A 1 -19.35 -21.35 5.14
CA MET A 1 -18.50 -20.16 4.86
C MET A 1 -17.53 -20.49 3.73
N ASN A 2 -17.38 -19.62 2.73
CA ASN A 2 -16.35 -19.81 1.67
C ASN A 2 -15.17 -18.89 1.97
N ILE A 3 -13.96 -19.42 1.82
CA ILE A 3 -12.71 -18.69 2.05
C ILE A 3 -11.87 -18.84 0.79
N GLN A 4 -11.65 -17.74 0.09
CA GLN A 4 -10.95 -17.70 -1.16
C GLN A 4 -9.62 -16.95 -0.97
N ILE A 5 -8.50 -17.66 -1.10
CA ILE A 5 -7.16 -17.11 -0.97
C ILE A 5 -6.64 -16.83 -2.37
N VAL A 6 -6.41 -15.56 -2.68
CA VAL A 6 -6.07 -15.10 -4.02
C VAL A 6 -4.59 -15.37 -4.31
N LEU A 7 -4.31 -16.17 -5.32
CA LEU A 7 -2.96 -16.41 -5.81
C LEU A 7 -2.69 -15.56 -7.05
N PHE A 8 -1.47 -15.04 -7.13
CA PHE A 8 -0.94 -14.31 -8.28
C PHE A 8 0.55 -14.55 -8.43
N GLU A 9 1.09 -14.29 -9.59
CA GLU A 9 2.50 -14.52 -9.90
C GLU A 9 3.42 -13.75 -8.96
N GLY A 10 4.32 -14.46 -8.26
CA GLY A 10 5.21 -13.91 -7.27
C GLY A 10 4.67 -13.83 -5.85
N VAL A 11 3.55 -14.49 -5.56
CA VAL A 11 2.93 -14.57 -4.22
C VAL A 11 3.92 -15.10 -3.16
N ASP A 12 3.81 -14.59 -1.93
CA ASP A 12 4.53 -15.16 -0.79
C ASP A 12 3.84 -16.44 -0.30
N LEU A 13 4.62 -17.53 -0.18
CA LEU A 13 4.09 -18.82 0.22
C LEU A 13 3.44 -18.81 1.59
N LEU A 14 4.09 -18.20 2.58
CA LEU A 14 3.61 -18.25 3.95
C LEU A 14 2.38 -17.36 4.14
N ASP A 15 2.29 -16.23 3.42
CA ASP A 15 1.11 -15.36 3.44
C ASP A 15 -0.15 -16.09 2.93
N ALA A 16 0.00 -17.06 2.04
CA ALA A 16 -1.10 -17.84 1.50
C ALA A 16 -1.36 -19.14 2.31
N ILE A 17 -0.29 -19.92 2.60
CA ILE A 17 -0.42 -21.25 3.18
C ILE A 17 -0.77 -21.18 4.67
N ALA A 18 -0.23 -20.23 5.44
CA ALA A 18 -0.52 -20.13 6.86
C ALA A 18 -2.02 -19.88 7.15
N PRO A 19 -2.69 -18.92 6.52
CA PRO A 19 -4.13 -18.78 6.66
C PRO A 19 -4.93 -19.97 6.11
N TYR A 20 -4.47 -20.58 5.00
CA TYR A 20 -5.12 -21.77 4.44
C TYR A 20 -5.19 -22.90 5.46
N GLU A 21 -4.08 -23.19 6.13
CA GLU A 21 -3.98 -24.23 7.15
C GLU A 21 -4.87 -23.90 8.36
N VAL A 22 -4.86 -22.68 8.86
CA VAL A 22 -5.67 -22.25 10.01
C VAL A 22 -7.17 -22.39 9.71
N PHE A 23 -7.63 -21.90 8.55
CA PHE A 23 -9.03 -22.02 8.17
C PHE A 23 -9.45 -23.48 7.88
N SER A 24 -8.55 -24.27 7.31
CA SER A 24 -8.77 -25.69 7.07
C SER A 24 -8.90 -26.46 8.40
N ALA A 25 -8.04 -26.16 9.37
CA ALA A 25 -8.14 -26.74 10.71
C ALA A 25 -9.44 -26.34 11.42
N ALA A 26 -9.88 -25.08 11.29
CA ALA A 26 -11.13 -24.64 11.88
C ALA A 26 -12.33 -25.46 11.38
N SER A 27 -12.31 -25.93 10.13
CA SER A 27 -13.35 -26.79 9.58
C SER A 27 -13.52 -28.13 10.30
N MET A 28 -12.48 -28.61 11.03
CA MET A 28 -12.54 -29.86 11.79
C MET A 28 -13.28 -29.71 13.13
N TYR A 29 -13.45 -28.48 13.62
CA TYR A 29 -14.02 -28.18 14.93
C TYR A 29 -15.42 -27.56 14.87
N THR A 30 -16.03 -27.51 13.69
CA THR A 30 -17.40 -26.98 13.51
C THR A 30 -18.22 -27.89 12.60
N SER A 31 -19.54 -27.91 12.83
CA SER A 31 -20.50 -28.55 11.91
C SER A 31 -20.84 -27.66 10.71
N GLU A 32 -20.45 -26.40 10.73
CA GLU A 32 -20.62 -25.50 9.59
C GLU A 32 -19.72 -25.90 8.43
N LYS A 33 -20.29 -25.86 7.22
CA LYS A 33 -19.49 -26.14 6.03
C LYS A 33 -18.53 -24.98 5.75
N ILE A 34 -17.22 -25.22 5.93
CA ILE A 34 -16.15 -24.32 5.55
C ILE A 34 -15.46 -24.88 4.31
N ILE A 35 -15.30 -24.06 3.29
CA ILE A 35 -14.57 -24.39 2.05
C ILE A 35 -13.43 -23.39 1.92
N VAL A 36 -12.19 -23.87 1.87
CA VAL A 36 -10.99 -23.05 1.70
C VAL A 36 -10.39 -23.41 0.35
N GLU A 37 -10.20 -22.41 -0.51
CA GLU A 37 -9.73 -22.61 -1.88
C GLU A 37 -8.63 -21.61 -2.23
N PHE A 38 -7.61 -22.04 -2.97
CA PHE A 38 -6.72 -21.16 -3.70
C PHE A 38 -7.37 -20.78 -5.02
N VAL A 39 -7.50 -19.47 -5.27
CA VAL A 39 -8.19 -18.92 -6.44
C VAL A 39 -7.30 -17.95 -7.19
N GLY A 40 -7.45 -17.90 -8.51
CA GLY A 40 -6.74 -16.95 -9.38
C GLY A 40 -7.64 -15.82 -9.88
N SER A 41 -7.04 -14.88 -10.57
CA SER A 41 -7.78 -13.80 -11.25
C SER A 41 -8.50 -14.29 -12.49
N ASP A 42 -7.95 -15.32 -13.14
CA ASP A 42 -8.50 -15.92 -14.35
C ASP A 42 -8.41 -17.46 -14.28
N LYS A 43 -8.14 -18.14 -15.37
CA LYS A 43 -8.10 -19.62 -15.49
C LYS A 43 -6.66 -20.13 -15.43
N GLU A 44 -5.84 -19.57 -14.56
CA GLU A 44 -4.50 -20.10 -14.32
C GLU A 44 -4.61 -21.49 -13.66
N GLU A 45 -3.84 -22.47 -14.14
CA GLU A 45 -3.76 -23.78 -13.49
C GLU A 45 -2.85 -23.73 -12.26
N TYR A 46 -1.82 -22.89 -12.30
CA TYR A 46 -0.89 -22.64 -11.20
C TYR A 46 -0.29 -21.24 -11.32
N VAL A 47 0.28 -20.77 -10.23
CA VAL A 47 1.13 -19.56 -10.17
C VAL A 47 2.46 -19.93 -9.52
N LEU A 48 3.52 -19.20 -9.83
CA LEU A 48 4.82 -19.37 -9.20
C LEU A 48 4.97 -18.44 -8.00
N SER A 49 5.53 -18.97 -6.91
CA SER A 49 5.86 -18.17 -5.73
C SER A 49 6.97 -17.17 -6.02
N GLY A 50 7.07 -16.14 -5.16
CA GLY A 50 8.06 -15.08 -5.34
C GLY A 50 9.50 -15.46 -5.02
N ILE A 51 9.71 -16.55 -4.29
CA ILE A 51 11.03 -17.12 -3.96
C ILE A 51 11.06 -18.56 -4.45
N ASN A 52 12.12 -18.92 -5.18
CA ASN A 52 12.38 -20.26 -5.73
C ASN A 52 11.31 -20.78 -6.70
N ASP A 53 10.44 -19.92 -7.21
CA ASP A 53 9.44 -20.25 -8.25
C ASP A 53 8.67 -21.54 -7.95
N TYR A 54 8.27 -21.73 -6.67
CA TYR A 54 7.52 -22.91 -6.26
C TYR A 54 6.08 -22.82 -6.80
N PRO A 55 5.58 -23.85 -7.54
CA PRO A 55 4.26 -23.79 -8.11
C PRO A 55 3.16 -24.03 -7.07
N LEU A 56 2.17 -23.16 -7.04
CA LEU A 56 0.94 -23.29 -6.27
C LEU A 56 -0.21 -23.54 -7.22
N THR A 57 -0.95 -24.63 -7.02
CA THR A 57 -2.13 -24.96 -7.85
C THR A 57 -3.27 -24.00 -7.54
N VAL A 58 -3.88 -23.47 -8.59
CA VAL A 58 -5.10 -22.66 -8.52
C VAL A 58 -6.29 -23.59 -8.72
N SER A 59 -7.19 -23.63 -7.73
CA SER A 59 -8.36 -24.53 -7.78
C SER A 59 -9.47 -23.98 -8.66
N ASN A 60 -9.71 -22.68 -8.59
CA ASN A 60 -10.81 -22.00 -9.27
C ASN A 60 -10.46 -20.53 -9.56
N LYS A 61 -11.30 -19.88 -10.36
CA LYS A 61 -11.32 -18.43 -10.47
C LYS A 61 -12.00 -17.82 -9.22
N LEU A 62 -11.54 -16.64 -8.79
CA LEU A 62 -12.16 -15.86 -7.72
C LEU A 62 -13.65 -15.61 -8.06
N ASP A 63 -14.54 -16.07 -7.17
CA ASP A 63 -15.99 -15.99 -7.33
C ASP A 63 -16.61 -15.09 -6.25
N LEU A 64 -16.90 -13.87 -6.62
CA LEU A 64 -17.47 -12.85 -5.73
C LEU A 64 -18.99 -13.00 -5.50
N SER A 65 -19.63 -13.99 -6.13
CA SER A 65 -21.02 -14.36 -5.80
C SER A 65 -21.13 -15.23 -4.53
N LYS A 66 -20.02 -15.82 -4.10
CA LYS A 66 -19.93 -16.62 -2.88
C LYS A 66 -19.72 -15.71 -1.67
N LYS A 67 -20.67 -15.75 -0.75
CA LYS A 67 -20.55 -15.10 0.56
C LYS A 67 -19.41 -15.71 1.39
N GLY A 68 -18.61 -14.87 2.04
CA GLY A 68 -17.53 -15.32 2.93
C GLY A 68 -16.32 -14.42 2.95
N ILE A 69 -15.13 -14.99 2.82
CA ILE A 69 -13.86 -14.30 3.02
C ILE A 69 -13.04 -14.33 1.72
N VAL A 70 -12.47 -13.19 1.35
CA VAL A 70 -11.43 -13.08 0.32
C VAL A 70 -10.14 -12.65 0.99
N LEU A 71 -9.09 -13.46 0.91
CA LEU A 71 -7.78 -13.15 1.46
C LEU A 71 -6.79 -12.82 0.34
N ILE A 72 -6.10 -11.70 0.49
CA ILE A 72 -5.11 -11.17 -0.45
C ILE A 72 -3.72 -11.26 0.21
N PRO A 73 -2.88 -12.23 -0.16
CA PRO A 73 -1.51 -12.35 0.32
C PRO A 73 -0.60 -11.28 -0.29
N GLY A 74 0.60 -11.15 0.25
CA GLY A 74 1.66 -10.33 -0.32
C GLY A 74 2.48 -11.08 -1.35
N ALA A 75 3.60 -10.48 -1.74
CA ALA A 75 4.58 -11.04 -2.63
C ALA A 75 5.93 -11.19 -1.93
N SER A 76 6.76 -12.11 -2.38
CA SER A 76 8.12 -12.30 -1.89
C SER A 76 9.17 -12.14 -2.98
N GLY A 77 10.42 -11.89 -2.59
CA GLY A 77 11.55 -11.73 -3.50
C GLY A 77 12.45 -10.55 -3.17
N SER A 78 13.17 -10.07 -4.18
CA SER A 78 14.05 -8.91 -4.08
C SER A 78 13.28 -7.63 -3.74
N ILE A 79 13.94 -6.74 -2.97
CA ILE A 79 13.46 -5.37 -2.69
C ILE A 79 14.25 -4.32 -3.49
N ASP A 80 15.20 -4.74 -4.33
CA ASP A 80 15.98 -3.84 -5.19
C ASP A 80 15.06 -3.16 -6.21
N GLU A 81 15.02 -1.84 -6.17
CA GLU A 81 14.20 -1.01 -7.06
C GLU A 81 14.56 -1.16 -8.56
N ASN A 82 15.78 -1.62 -8.85
CA ASN A 82 16.23 -1.86 -10.22
C ASN A 82 15.91 -3.27 -10.72
N ASP A 83 15.47 -4.17 -9.83
CA ASP A 83 15.07 -5.52 -10.21
C ASP A 83 13.62 -5.51 -10.75
N PRO A 84 13.41 -5.88 -12.02
CA PRO A 84 12.05 -5.96 -12.59
C PRO A 84 11.19 -7.02 -11.91
N ASN A 85 11.78 -7.93 -11.13
CA ASN A 85 11.09 -8.97 -10.37
C ASN A 85 11.06 -8.67 -8.85
N SER A 86 11.34 -7.43 -8.46
CA SER A 86 11.23 -7.00 -7.06
C SER A 86 9.77 -7.09 -6.55
N VAL A 87 9.62 -7.18 -5.22
CA VAL A 87 8.30 -7.22 -4.56
C VAL A 87 7.40 -6.07 -5.01
N PRO A 88 7.84 -4.79 -5.02
CA PRO A 88 7.00 -3.70 -5.52
C PRO A 88 6.52 -3.89 -6.96
N MET A 89 7.38 -4.43 -7.84
CA MET A 89 7.04 -4.66 -9.24
C MET A 89 6.07 -5.83 -9.43
N LYS A 90 6.18 -6.90 -8.61
CA LYS A 90 5.22 -8.01 -8.58
C LYS A 90 3.84 -7.53 -8.14
N LEU A 91 3.75 -6.78 -7.01
CA LEU A 91 2.50 -6.20 -6.53
C LEU A 91 1.89 -5.23 -7.56
N ARG A 92 2.72 -4.42 -8.22
CA ARG A 92 2.27 -3.53 -9.29
C ARG A 92 1.65 -4.32 -10.45
N ARG A 93 2.33 -5.35 -10.98
CA ARG A 93 1.78 -6.20 -12.04
C ARG A 93 0.46 -6.82 -11.64
N ALA A 94 0.35 -7.34 -10.42
CA ALA A 94 -0.90 -7.87 -9.89
C ALA A 94 -2.00 -6.79 -9.84
N SER A 95 -1.67 -5.56 -9.42
CA SER A 95 -2.62 -4.44 -9.37
C SER A 95 -3.06 -3.93 -10.75
N GLU A 96 -2.29 -4.19 -11.79
CA GLU A 96 -2.58 -3.82 -13.18
C GLU A 96 -3.31 -4.95 -13.95
N SER A 97 -3.46 -6.14 -13.34
CA SER A 97 -4.18 -7.29 -13.89
C SER A 97 -5.70 -7.22 -13.61
N GLY A 98 -6.42 -8.27 -13.97
CA GLY A 98 -7.84 -8.45 -13.65
C GLY A 98 -8.15 -8.40 -12.15
N LEU A 99 -7.15 -8.59 -11.27
CA LEU A 99 -7.31 -8.49 -9.82
C LEU A 99 -7.73 -7.10 -9.35
N ARG A 100 -7.32 -6.01 -10.03
CA ARG A 100 -7.75 -4.65 -9.68
C ARG A 100 -9.27 -4.53 -9.55
N GLU A 101 -9.97 -4.94 -10.61
CA GLU A 101 -11.43 -4.85 -10.65
C GLU A 101 -12.09 -5.80 -9.65
N GLN A 102 -11.53 -7.00 -9.49
CA GLN A 102 -12.03 -8.01 -8.55
C GLN A 102 -11.86 -7.56 -7.10
N ILE A 103 -10.72 -7.02 -6.70
CA ILE A 103 -10.48 -6.46 -5.36
C ILE A 103 -11.47 -5.31 -5.08
N THR A 104 -11.63 -4.40 -6.05
CA THR A 104 -12.58 -3.29 -5.90
C THR A 104 -14.02 -3.79 -5.70
N LYS A 105 -14.42 -4.81 -6.46
CA LYS A 105 -15.75 -5.43 -6.30
C LYS A 105 -15.91 -6.18 -4.97
N ALA A 106 -14.85 -6.88 -4.51
CA ALA A 106 -14.88 -7.60 -3.24
C ALA A 106 -15.11 -6.66 -2.06
N ILE A 107 -14.38 -5.54 -2.00
CA ILE A 107 -14.51 -4.54 -0.93
C ILE A 107 -15.89 -3.86 -0.93
N ASN A 108 -16.48 -3.66 -2.11
CA ASN A 108 -17.81 -3.06 -2.22
C ASN A 108 -18.94 -4.07 -2.03
N ASN A 109 -18.66 -5.34 -1.77
CA ASN A 109 -19.66 -6.37 -1.53
C ASN A 109 -19.82 -6.63 -0.03
N PRO A 110 -20.95 -6.24 0.60
CA PRO A 110 -21.16 -6.38 2.05
C PRO A 110 -21.24 -7.83 2.52
N GLU A 111 -21.36 -8.79 1.61
CA GLU A 111 -21.36 -10.23 1.91
C GLU A 111 -19.94 -10.84 1.95
N ILE A 112 -18.91 -10.02 1.70
CA ILE A 112 -17.50 -10.45 1.66
C ILE A 112 -16.70 -9.70 2.71
N LEU A 113 -16.06 -10.43 3.60
CA LEU A 113 -15.00 -9.92 4.45
C LEU A 113 -13.69 -9.96 3.65
N VAL A 114 -13.07 -8.81 3.42
CA VAL A 114 -11.78 -8.77 2.73
C VAL A 114 -10.66 -8.76 3.76
N THR A 115 -9.70 -9.66 3.57
CA THR A 115 -8.53 -9.75 4.45
C THR A 115 -7.25 -9.66 3.63
N SER A 116 -6.16 -9.20 4.25
CA SER A 116 -4.86 -9.12 3.59
C SER A 116 -3.71 -9.45 4.54
N VAL A 117 -2.64 -9.99 4.01
CA VAL A 117 -1.41 -10.27 4.77
C VAL A 117 -0.24 -9.58 4.08
N CYS A 118 0.67 -9.00 4.87
CA CYS A 118 1.94 -8.46 4.39
C CYS A 118 1.73 -7.41 3.25
N GLY A 119 2.36 -7.61 2.11
CA GLY A 119 2.22 -6.78 0.91
C GLY A 119 0.83 -6.79 0.27
N GLY A 120 -0.08 -7.67 0.71
CA GLY A 120 -1.46 -7.72 0.21
C GLY A 120 -2.22 -6.42 0.43
N SER A 121 -1.99 -5.73 1.56
CA SER A 121 -2.56 -4.40 1.81
C SER A 121 -2.02 -3.35 0.81
N LEU A 122 -0.75 -3.44 0.40
CA LEU A 122 -0.21 -2.56 -0.64
C LEU A 122 -0.86 -2.84 -2.00
N LEU A 123 -1.08 -4.11 -2.34
CA LEU A 123 -1.79 -4.48 -3.56
C LEU A 123 -3.20 -3.86 -3.56
N MET A 124 -3.94 -3.95 -2.45
CA MET A 124 -5.23 -3.30 -2.29
C MET A 124 -5.12 -1.77 -2.40
N ALA A 125 -4.13 -1.16 -1.73
CA ALA A 125 -3.89 0.29 -1.76
C ALA A 125 -3.60 0.80 -3.19
N MET A 126 -2.87 0.03 -4.00
CA MET A 126 -2.61 0.34 -5.41
C MET A 126 -3.88 0.38 -6.27
N THR A 127 -4.95 -0.27 -5.85
CA THR A 127 -6.25 -0.16 -6.53
C THR A 127 -7.03 1.11 -6.15
N GLY A 128 -6.63 1.79 -5.07
CA GLY A 128 -7.25 3.02 -4.58
C GLY A 128 -8.37 2.82 -3.55
N VAL A 129 -8.61 1.59 -3.09
CA VAL A 129 -9.76 1.25 -2.21
C VAL A 129 -9.48 1.47 -0.71
N LEU A 130 -8.25 1.83 -0.34
CA LEU A 130 -7.85 1.98 1.07
C LEU A 130 -7.70 3.45 1.52
N GLU A 131 -8.11 4.44 0.72
CA GLU A 131 -8.06 5.86 1.14
C GLU A 131 -8.94 6.06 2.40
N GLY A 132 -8.33 6.58 3.49
CA GLY A 132 -9.01 6.82 4.77
C GLY A 132 -9.24 5.57 5.64
N ARG A 133 -8.82 4.37 5.22
CA ARG A 133 -9.00 3.11 5.96
C ARG A 133 -7.81 2.82 6.87
N HIS A 134 -8.08 2.29 8.06
CA HIS A 134 -7.04 1.86 9.00
C HIS A 134 -6.55 0.47 8.61
N VAL A 135 -5.28 0.37 8.27
CA VAL A 135 -4.70 -0.89 7.78
C VAL A 135 -3.23 -1.02 8.19
N VAL A 136 -2.73 -2.24 8.15
CA VAL A 136 -1.30 -2.54 8.31
C VAL A 136 -0.78 -3.29 7.10
N THR A 137 0.50 -3.16 6.82
CA THR A 137 1.25 -3.95 5.84
C THR A 137 2.58 -4.40 6.45
N HIS A 138 3.43 -5.06 5.68
CA HIS A 138 4.81 -5.32 6.10
C HIS A 138 5.51 -4.01 6.49
N TYR A 139 6.35 -4.04 7.54
CA TYR A 139 6.98 -2.83 8.09
C TYR A 139 7.71 -1.97 7.04
N MET A 140 8.30 -2.61 6.02
CA MET A 140 8.99 -1.91 4.92
C MET A 140 8.04 -1.18 3.97
N GLY A 141 6.75 -1.50 3.99
CA GLY A 141 5.73 -0.89 3.14
C GLY A 141 4.85 0.15 3.81
N MET A 142 5.02 0.40 5.12
CA MET A 142 4.14 1.28 5.91
C MET A 142 4.09 2.71 5.36
N ASP A 143 5.23 3.24 4.94
CA ASP A 143 5.32 4.59 4.39
C ASP A 143 4.65 4.70 3.02
N LEU A 144 4.86 3.67 2.18
CA LEU A 144 4.19 3.59 0.89
C LEU A 144 2.66 3.47 1.08
N LEU A 145 2.23 2.69 2.07
CA LEU A 145 0.82 2.56 2.46
C LEU A 145 0.24 3.92 2.87
N SER A 146 0.94 4.67 3.72
CA SER A 146 0.54 6.04 4.12
C SER A 146 0.41 6.97 2.92
N ALA A 147 1.33 6.88 1.97
CA ALA A 147 1.33 7.71 0.77
C ALA A 147 0.13 7.47 -0.15
N THR A 148 -0.53 6.31 -0.07
CA THR A 148 -1.76 6.03 -0.83
C THR A 148 -3.01 6.70 -0.25
N GLY A 149 -2.91 7.32 0.93
CA GLY A 149 -4.03 7.91 1.66
C GLY A 149 -4.67 6.97 2.67
N ALA A 150 -4.18 5.75 2.82
CA ALA A 150 -4.53 4.86 3.93
C ALA A 150 -3.97 5.39 5.25
N ILE A 151 -4.55 4.99 6.36
CA ILE A 151 -4.10 5.32 7.72
C ILE A 151 -3.34 4.10 8.25
N PRO A 152 -2.00 4.10 8.22
CA PRO A 152 -1.22 2.96 8.63
C PRO A 152 -1.19 2.82 10.16
N ILE A 153 -1.49 1.63 10.64
CA ILE A 153 -1.47 1.29 12.06
C ILE A 153 -0.34 0.29 12.34
N ASN A 154 0.53 0.61 13.26
CA ASN A 154 1.61 -0.28 13.67
C ASN A 154 1.09 -1.36 14.65
N ALA A 155 0.44 -2.38 14.11
CA ALA A 155 -0.08 -3.53 14.86
C ALA A 155 0.15 -4.82 14.06
N ARG A 156 0.04 -5.99 14.72
CA ARG A 156 0.13 -7.26 13.99
C ARG A 156 -1.11 -7.54 13.15
N VAL A 157 -2.28 -7.20 13.68
CA VAL A 157 -3.57 -7.32 13.00
C VAL A 157 -4.36 -6.04 13.25
N VAL A 158 -4.96 -5.50 12.20
CA VAL A 158 -5.87 -4.34 12.23
C VAL A 158 -7.21 -4.78 11.67
N ASP A 159 -8.26 -4.57 12.44
CA ASP A 159 -9.65 -4.78 12.05
C ASP A 159 -10.33 -3.42 11.84
N ASP A 160 -10.62 -3.09 10.60
CA ASP A 160 -11.33 -1.88 10.18
C ASP A 160 -12.77 -2.21 9.71
N GLY A 161 -13.38 -3.25 10.31
CA GLY A 161 -14.76 -3.66 10.09
C GLY A 161 -14.91 -4.69 8.97
N ASP A 162 -15.03 -4.27 7.74
CA ASP A 162 -15.13 -5.10 6.52
C ASP A 162 -13.77 -5.41 5.89
N ILE A 163 -12.69 -4.80 6.41
CA ILE A 163 -11.30 -5.07 6.03
C ILE A 163 -10.51 -5.47 7.28
N ILE A 164 -9.81 -6.62 7.20
CA ILE A 164 -8.86 -7.02 8.25
C ILE A 164 -7.48 -7.22 7.60
N SER A 165 -6.46 -6.59 8.16
CA SER A 165 -5.10 -6.65 7.62
C SER A 165 -4.10 -7.19 8.64
N GLY A 166 -3.19 -8.03 8.18
CA GLY A 166 -2.07 -8.56 8.93
C GLY A 166 -0.75 -7.97 8.44
N ALA A 167 0.18 -7.70 9.37
CA ALA A 167 1.44 -7.02 9.10
C ALA A 167 2.45 -7.89 8.31
N GLY A 168 3.47 -8.40 8.97
CA GLY A 168 4.52 -9.21 8.33
C GLY A 168 4.13 -10.67 8.19
N VAL A 169 4.94 -11.42 7.49
CA VAL A 169 4.70 -12.78 7.00
C VAL A 169 4.03 -13.71 8.02
N THR A 170 4.57 -13.81 9.25
CA THR A 170 3.99 -14.68 10.29
C THR A 170 2.65 -14.18 10.86
N SER A 171 2.27 -12.92 10.63
CA SER A 171 0.98 -12.40 11.12
C SER A 171 -0.23 -12.94 10.34
N GLY A 172 0.02 -13.68 9.26
CA GLY A 172 -1.03 -14.46 8.60
C GLY A 172 -1.67 -15.50 9.52
N LEU A 173 -0.90 -16.12 10.43
CA LEU A 173 -1.43 -17.00 11.47
C LEU A 173 -2.32 -16.23 12.45
N ASP A 174 -1.84 -15.08 12.96
CA ASP A 174 -2.58 -14.26 13.93
C ASP A 174 -3.87 -13.71 13.31
N LEU A 175 -3.81 -13.26 12.06
CA LEU A 175 -4.98 -12.79 11.32
C LEU A 175 -6.02 -13.90 11.14
N ALA A 176 -5.60 -15.07 10.68
CA ALA A 176 -6.52 -16.17 10.42
C ALA A 176 -7.15 -16.68 11.73
N LEU A 177 -6.38 -16.84 12.82
CA LEU A 177 -6.90 -17.18 14.14
C LEU A 177 -7.89 -16.12 14.66
N TYR A 178 -7.58 -14.83 14.45
CA TYR A 178 -8.52 -13.76 14.80
C TYR A 178 -9.81 -13.82 13.99
N VAL A 179 -9.73 -14.08 12.71
CA VAL A 179 -10.93 -14.23 11.85
C VAL A 179 -11.74 -15.45 12.27
N VAL A 180 -11.10 -16.56 12.62
CA VAL A 180 -11.79 -17.73 13.21
C VAL A 180 -12.49 -17.36 14.53
N GLU A 181 -11.81 -16.63 15.41
CA GLU A 181 -12.41 -16.15 16.66
C GLU A 181 -13.62 -15.25 16.41
N ARG A 182 -13.50 -14.31 15.47
CA ARG A 182 -14.56 -13.36 15.13
C ARG A 182 -15.79 -14.02 14.49
N GLU A 183 -15.58 -14.93 13.55
CA GLU A 183 -16.66 -15.51 12.73
C GLU A 183 -17.23 -16.81 13.31
N LEU A 184 -16.44 -17.60 14.02
CA LEU A 184 -16.83 -18.91 14.56
C LEU A 184 -16.83 -18.97 16.09
N GLY A 185 -16.28 -17.94 16.72
CA GLY A 185 -16.22 -17.79 18.17
C GLY A 185 -14.93 -18.31 18.82
N PRO A 186 -14.67 -17.86 20.08
CA PRO A 186 -13.39 -18.09 20.75
C PRO A 186 -13.12 -19.55 21.08
N ARG A 187 -14.14 -20.39 21.23
CA ARG A 187 -13.95 -21.84 21.52
C ARG A 187 -13.31 -22.56 20.34
N ILE A 188 -13.77 -22.29 19.11
CA ILE A 188 -13.19 -22.90 17.91
C ILE A 188 -11.78 -22.37 17.69
N ALA A 189 -11.56 -21.06 17.85
CA ALA A 189 -10.22 -20.46 17.76
C ALA A 189 -9.24 -21.12 18.73
N HIS A 190 -9.66 -21.37 19.98
CA HIS A 190 -8.84 -22.03 20.99
C HIS A 190 -8.44 -23.46 20.57
N GLU A 191 -9.37 -24.27 20.05
CA GLU A 191 -9.05 -25.63 19.54
C GLU A 191 -8.03 -25.57 18.40
N VAL A 192 -8.14 -24.58 17.49
CA VAL A 192 -7.19 -24.38 16.40
C VAL A 192 -5.81 -23.96 16.95
N GLU A 193 -5.74 -23.05 17.91
CA GLU A 193 -4.48 -22.69 18.60
C GLU A 193 -3.82 -23.91 19.25
N GLN A 194 -4.59 -24.76 19.94
CA GLN A 194 -4.08 -26.01 20.53
C GLN A 194 -3.55 -26.97 19.47
N PHE A 195 -4.28 -27.13 18.37
CA PHE A 195 -3.88 -27.99 17.26
C PHE A 195 -2.54 -27.55 16.64
N PHE A 196 -2.36 -26.23 16.43
CA PHE A 196 -1.12 -25.68 15.88
C PHE A 196 0.00 -25.50 16.89
N GLN A 197 -0.25 -25.68 18.21
CA GLN A 197 0.66 -25.28 19.28
C GLN A 197 1.14 -23.83 19.11
N TYR A 198 0.22 -22.97 18.71
CA TYR A 198 0.49 -21.57 18.41
C TYR A 198 -0.63 -20.68 18.94
N GLU A 199 -0.32 -19.80 19.85
CA GLU A 199 -1.24 -18.82 20.39
C GLU A 199 -1.17 -17.51 19.59
N LYS A 200 -2.31 -16.90 19.29
CA LYS A 200 -2.40 -15.61 18.63
C LYS A 200 -1.65 -14.53 19.39
N ARG A 201 -0.81 -13.76 18.71
CA ARG A 201 0.07 -12.76 19.31
C ARG A 201 -0.51 -11.37 19.25
N GLY A 202 -0.44 -10.68 20.39
CA GLY A 202 -0.77 -9.27 20.52
C GLY A 202 -2.27 -8.98 20.47
N THR A 203 -2.59 -7.74 20.79
CA THR A 203 -3.96 -7.23 20.69
C THR A 203 -4.27 -6.87 19.26
N VAL A 204 -5.43 -7.29 18.76
CA VAL A 204 -5.94 -6.81 17.47
C VAL A 204 -6.36 -5.35 17.64
N TRP A 205 -5.81 -4.49 16.80
CA TRP A 205 -6.17 -3.09 16.81
C TRP A 205 -7.52 -2.88 16.12
N LYS A 206 -8.38 -2.12 16.77
CA LYS A 206 -9.65 -1.63 16.22
C LYS A 206 -9.79 -0.15 16.54
N ASN A 207 -10.47 0.59 15.71
CA ASN A 207 -10.80 1.99 15.98
C ASN A 207 -12.00 2.10 16.96
N GLU A 208 -11.85 1.46 18.11
CA GLU A 208 -12.87 1.38 19.17
C GLU A 208 -12.27 1.71 20.53
N GLY A 209 -13.10 2.20 21.44
CA GLY A 209 -12.72 2.49 22.83
C GLY A 209 -12.28 3.94 23.07
N VAL A 210 -11.48 4.15 24.13
CA VAL A 210 -10.99 5.47 24.50
C VAL A 210 -9.70 5.78 23.73
N GLU A 211 -9.63 6.97 23.16
CA GLU A 211 -8.44 7.43 22.43
C GLU A 211 -7.22 7.50 23.37
N PRO A 212 -6.10 6.88 23.01
CA PRO A 212 -4.90 6.94 23.84
C PRO A 212 -4.28 8.34 23.81
N ILE A 213 -3.84 8.82 24.95
CA ILE A 213 -3.00 10.02 25.02
C ILE A 213 -1.63 9.65 24.45
N LEU A 214 -1.28 10.19 23.29
CA LEU A 214 0.06 10.04 22.74
C LEU A 214 1.04 10.85 23.61
N LEU A 215 1.90 10.14 24.32
CA LEU A 215 3.04 10.77 24.98
C LEU A 215 3.96 11.28 23.86
N SER A 216 4.01 12.61 23.68
CA SER A 216 4.88 13.24 22.69
C SER A 216 6.34 12.89 23.03
N THR A 217 6.95 12.02 22.25
CA THR A 217 8.41 11.89 22.20
C THR A 217 8.96 13.08 21.44
N THR A 218 9.04 14.22 22.14
CA THR A 218 9.84 15.36 21.70
C THR A 218 11.30 15.00 21.88
N GLN A 219 11.94 14.51 20.84
CA GLN A 219 13.39 14.59 20.57
C GLN A 219 13.71 13.80 19.29
N GLU A 220 13.68 14.47 18.12
CA GLU A 220 14.47 14.12 16.91
C GLU A 220 14.12 15.01 15.69
N GLU A 221 13.83 16.31 15.88
CA GLU A 221 13.67 17.25 14.75
C GLU A 221 14.76 18.34 14.63
N ASP A 222 15.84 18.29 15.39
CA ASP A 222 16.86 19.39 15.38
C ASP A 222 18.23 19.03 14.78
N ALA A 223 18.37 17.99 13.97
CA ALA A 223 19.69 17.58 13.46
C ALA A 223 19.91 17.74 11.94
N PHE A 224 19.07 18.46 11.20
CA PHE A 224 19.31 18.62 9.74
C PHE A 224 19.33 20.07 9.24
N ASN A 225 19.97 20.96 9.95
CA ASN A 225 20.19 22.34 9.49
C ASN A 225 21.65 22.74 9.60
N GLN A 226 22.49 22.28 8.70
CA GLN A 226 23.75 22.97 8.37
C GLN A 226 24.33 22.50 7.02
N SER A 227 23.99 23.17 5.94
CA SER A 227 24.92 23.53 4.87
C SER A 227 24.35 24.71 4.08
N GLU A 228 25.01 25.82 4.23
CA GLU A 228 24.59 27.11 3.68
C GLU A 228 24.96 27.22 2.20
N THR A 229 23.99 27.62 1.37
CA THR A 229 24.24 28.52 0.25
C THR A 229 23.09 29.52 0.20
N ASN A 230 23.40 30.79 0.46
CA ASN A 230 22.46 31.90 0.45
C ASN A 230 21.99 32.19 -0.99
N VAL A 231 20.80 31.67 -1.34
CA VAL A 231 20.06 32.11 -2.53
C VAL A 231 18.67 32.55 -2.03
N ASN A 232 18.39 33.86 -2.12
CA ASN A 232 17.06 34.39 -1.86
C ASN A 232 16.14 34.02 -3.03
N LEU A 233 15.30 33.01 -2.87
CA LEU A 233 14.29 32.57 -3.84
C LEU A 233 13.02 33.42 -3.69
N ASN A 234 12.56 33.99 -4.82
CA ASN A 234 11.29 34.69 -4.92
C ASN A 234 10.26 33.84 -5.71
N GLN A 235 8.96 34.08 -5.50
CA GLN A 235 7.89 33.38 -6.24
C GLN A 235 8.03 33.48 -7.76
N HIS A 236 8.62 34.57 -8.28
CA HIS A 236 8.87 34.74 -9.72
C HIS A 236 9.89 33.78 -10.29
N ASP A 237 10.76 33.22 -9.46
CA ASP A 237 11.85 32.34 -9.91
C ASP A 237 11.38 30.97 -10.38
N ILE A 238 10.20 30.52 -9.89
CA ILE A 238 9.64 29.22 -10.24
C ILE A 238 8.61 29.29 -11.38
N LEU A 239 8.08 30.46 -11.73
CA LEU A 239 7.04 30.61 -12.75
C LEU A 239 7.46 30.02 -14.10
N GLY A 240 6.49 29.44 -14.82
CA GLY A 240 6.66 28.82 -16.13
C GLY A 240 6.64 27.30 -16.09
N ASP A 241 7.07 26.68 -17.18
CA ASP A 241 6.99 25.23 -17.40
C ASP A 241 8.31 24.55 -17.08
N TRP A 242 8.19 23.39 -16.42
CA TRP A 242 9.32 22.58 -16.00
C TRP A 242 9.11 21.13 -16.39
N GLU A 243 10.01 20.55 -17.15
CA GLU A 243 10.03 19.11 -17.39
C GLU A 243 10.69 18.40 -16.21
N VAL A 244 9.95 17.52 -15.57
CA VAL A 244 10.29 16.90 -14.30
C VAL A 244 10.37 15.39 -14.40
N PHE A 245 11.41 14.83 -13.79
CA PHE A 245 11.64 13.40 -13.63
C PHE A 245 11.67 13.06 -12.17
N ILE A 246 10.85 12.05 -11.78
CA ILE A 246 10.79 11.49 -10.42
C ILE A 246 11.12 10.01 -10.52
N SER A 247 12.17 9.58 -9.82
CA SER A 247 12.55 8.17 -9.74
C SER A 247 11.97 7.57 -8.47
N THR A 248 10.98 6.70 -8.59
CA THR A 248 10.31 6.02 -7.46
C THR A 248 10.60 4.53 -7.46
N PRO A 249 10.42 3.82 -6.33
CA PRO A 249 10.54 2.36 -6.27
C PRO A 249 9.65 1.60 -7.25
N VAL A 250 8.54 2.22 -7.64
CA VAL A 250 7.55 1.63 -8.58
C VAL A 250 7.72 2.09 -10.02
N GLY A 251 8.83 2.78 -10.34
CA GLY A 251 9.18 3.21 -11.69
C GLY A 251 9.49 4.70 -11.82
N LYS A 252 9.93 5.09 -13.01
CA LYS A 252 10.21 6.49 -13.35
C LYS A 252 8.94 7.18 -13.84
N MET A 253 8.64 8.37 -13.31
CA MET A 253 7.54 9.22 -13.73
C MET A 253 8.07 10.49 -14.38
N GLN A 254 7.38 10.97 -15.40
CA GLN A 254 7.73 12.19 -16.12
C GLN A 254 6.51 13.11 -16.23
N PHE A 255 6.69 14.36 -15.80
CA PHE A 255 5.63 15.37 -15.78
C PHE A 255 6.08 16.68 -16.42
N ILE A 256 5.11 17.48 -16.85
CA ILE A 256 5.27 18.91 -17.05
C ILE A 256 4.62 19.63 -15.88
N TYR A 257 5.41 20.33 -15.10
CA TYR A 257 4.94 21.21 -14.03
C TYR A 257 4.80 22.62 -14.58
N THR A 258 3.62 23.21 -14.42
CA THR A 258 3.35 24.59 -14.81
C THR A 258 3.04 25.40 -13.56
N PHE A 259 3.86 26.41 -13.24
CA PHE A 259 3.64 27.35 -12.14
C PHE A 259 3.22 28.70 -12.67
N ILE A 260 2.12 29.23 -12.17
CA ILE A 260 1.55 30.52 -12.55
C ILE A 260 1.20 31.36 -11.32
N ASN A 261 1.30 32.68 -11.46
CA ASN A 261 0.80 33.60 -10.44
C ASN A 261 -0.59 34.10 -10.86
N LYS A 262 -1.62 33.80 -10.05
CA LYS A 262 -2.98 34.29 -10.21
C LYS A 262 -3.27 35.27 -9.09
N GLU A 263 -3.38 36.57 -9.42
CA GLU A 263 -3.74 37.61 -8.46
C GLU A 263 -2.89 37.65 -7.19
N GLY A 264 -1.57 37.40 -7.34
CA GLY A 264 -0.64 37.35 -6.21
C GLY A 264 -0.50 35.98 -5.52
N VAL A 265 -1.29 34.99 -5.91
CA VAL A 265 -1.23 33.63 -5.37
C VAL A 265 -0.53 32.70 -6.35
N LEU A 266 0.53 32.04 -5.89
CA LEU A 266 1.25 31.03 -6.67
C LEU A 266 0.40 29.75 -6.74
N THR A 267 0.07 29.32 -7.95
CA THR A 267 -0.64 28.08 -8.23
C THR A 267 0.15 27.22 -9.19
N GLY A 268 -0.08 25.90 -9.21
CA GLY A 268 0.62 25.03 -10.12
C GLY A 268 -0.18 23.78 -10.46
N THR A 269 0.20 23.20 -11.60
CA THR A 269 -0.32 21.91 -12.07
C THR A 269 0.82 21.01 -12.52
N ALA A 270 0.61 19.71 -12.45
CA ALA A 270 1.51 18.70 -13.02
C ALA A 270 0.73 17.83 -14.01
N THR A 271 1.18 17.82 -15.25
CA THR A 271 0.60 17.01 -16.33
C THR A 271 1.50 15.82 -16.62
N ASP A 272 0.96 14.62 -16.58
CA ASP A 272 1.68 13.39 -16.89
C ASP A 272 2.05 13.35 -18.38
N ARG A 273 3.32 13.08 -18.69
CA ARG A 273 3.80 13.01 -20.10
C ARG A 273 3.32 11.77 -20.83
N THR A 274 2.98 10.72 -20.11
CA THR A 274 2.47 9.47 -20.71
C THR A 274 0.94 9.48 -20.88
N ASP A 275 0.25 10.36 -20.12
CA ASP A 275 -1.20 10.51 -20.20
C ASP A 275 -1.56 11.99 -19.93
N ILE A 276 -1.60 12.80 -20.98
CA ILE A 276 -1.86 14.26 -20.87
C ILE A 276 -3.23 14.61 -20.27
N THR A 277 -4.15 13.65 -20.16
CA THR A 277 -5.44 13.84 -19.49
C THR A 277 -5.30 13.73 -17.97
N ASN A 278 -4.20 13.15 -17.48
CA ASN A 278 -3.88 13.02 -16.07
C ASN A 278 -3.19 14.29 -15.57
N VAL A 279 -3.97 15.26 -15.13
CA VAL A 279 -3.50 16.53 -14.57
C VAL A 279 -3.76 16.53 -13.08
N SER A 280 -2.72 16.81 -12.29
CA SER A 280 -2.79 17.01 -10.83
C SER A 280 -2.65 18.49 -10.49
N ILE A 281 -3.41 18.95 -9.49
CA ILE A 281 -3.25 20.28 -8.91
C ILE A 281 -2.19 20.18 -7.82
N LEU A 282 -1.30 21.19 -7.75
CA LEU A 282 -0.32 21.31 -6.67
C LEU A 282 -0.98 22.07 -5.50
N GLU A 283 -0.95 21.45 -4.33
CA GLU A 283 -1.54 22.00 -3.10
C GLU A 283 -0.42 22.50 -2.17
N ASP A 284 -0.74 23.44 -1.29
CA ASP A 284 0.16 23.94 -0.23
C ASP A 284 1.54 24.41 -0.77
N ILE A 285 1.53 25.22 -1.83
CA ILE A 285 2.77 25.72 -2.41
C ILE A 285 3.35 26.84 -1.54
N HIS A 286 4.51 26.60 -0.95
CA HIS A 286 5.26 27.58 -0.15
C HIS A 286 6.63 27.81 -0.76
N VAL A 287 6.99 29.07 -0.94
CA VAL A 287 8.34 29.49 -1.36
C VAL A 287 8.95 30.26 -0.21
N ASN A 288 10.07 29.77 0.29
CA ASN A 288 10.90 30.48 1.26
C ASN A 288 12.28 30.76 0.67
N ASN A 289 13.10 31.48 1.40
CA ASN A 289 14.42 31.94 0.91
C ASN A 289 15.39 30.80 0.55
N LYS A 290 15.08 29.55 0.92
CA LYS A 290 15.97 28.39 0.73
C LYS A 290 15.37 27.32 -0.18
N ASN A 291 14.06 27.07 -0.10
CA ASN A 291 13.42 25.98 -0.83
C ASN A 291 11.97 26.30 -1.22
N ILE A 292 11.45 25.45 -2.07
CA ILE A 292 10.06 25.45 -2.52
C ILE A 292 9.44 24.12 -2.09
N THR A 293 8.29 24.19 -1.44
CA THR A 293 7.55 22.99 -1.00
C THR A 293 6.15 22.98 -1.53
N TRP A 294 5.59 21.81 -1.82
CA TRP A 294 4.19 21.61 -2.17
C TRP A 294 3.77 20.16 -1.94
N THR A 295 2.47 19.92 -2.01
CA THR A 295 1.92 18.56 -2.04
C THR A 295 1.22 18.29 -3.37
N GLN A 296 1.20 17.03 -3.80
CA GLN A 296 0.57 16.60 -5.05
C GLN A 296 -0.04 15.21 -4.88
N LYS A 297 -1.27 15.05 -5.35
CA LYS A 297 -1.89 13.71 -5.50
C LYS A 297 -1.61 13.19 -6.91
N VAL A 298 -0.88 12.06 -7.00
CA VAL A 298 -0.61 11.33 -8.25
C VAL A 298 -1.54 10.13 -8.30
N LYS A 299 -2.20 9.90 -9.45
CA LYS A 299 -3.18 8.82 -9.60
C LYS A 299 -2.64 7.55 -10.25
N LYS A 300 -1.56 7.64 -11.01
CA LYS A 300 -0.92 6.53 -11.72
C LYS A 300 0.59 6.54 -11.46
N PRO A 301 1.25 5.38 -11.36
CA PRO A 301 0.73 4.01 -11.46
C PRO A 301 -0.20 3.63 -10.30
N MET A 302 -0.16 4.34 -9.20
CA MET A 302 -1.02 4.19 -8.02
C MET A 302 -1.39 5.57 -7.45
N SER A 303 -2.45 5.65 -6.64
CA SER A 303 -2.80 6.88 -5.93
C SER A 303 -1.79 7.15 -4.81
N LEU A 304 -1.00 8.23 -4.94
CA LEU A 304 0.01 8.63 -3.96
C LEU A 304 -0.16 10.12 -3.62
N LYS A 305 -0.04 10.46 -2.33
CA LYS A 305 0.14 11.84 -1.89
C LYS A 305 1.64 12.09 -1.67
N LEU A 306 2.24 12.89 -2.54
CA LEU A 306 3.67 13.21 -2.51
C LEU A 306 3.87 14.60 -1.88
N LYS A 307 4.84 14.72 -0.99
CA LYS A 307 5.34 16.00 -0.47
C LYS A 307 6.68 16.30 -1.15
N PHE A 308 6.80 17.49 -1.70
CA PHE A 308 8.00 17.94 -2.42
C PHE A 308 8.78 18.96 -1.61
N GLU A 309 10.10 18.81 -1.62
CA GLU A 309 11.06 19.78 -1.09
C GLU A 309 12.14 19.98 -2.15
N VAL A 310 12.16 21.16 -2.74
CA VAL A 310 12.93 21.40 -3.97
C VAL A 310 13.68 22.72 -3.87
N ASN A 311 14.95 22.73 -4.29
CA ASN A 311 15.78 23.91 -4.45
C ASN A 311 15.89 24.27 -5.94
N LYS A 312 15.88 25.56 -6.25
CA LYS A 312 16.16 26.07 -7.59
C LYS A 312 17.65 26.38 -7.73
N LEU A 313 18.27 25.84 -8.75
CA LEU A 313 19.65 26.09 -9.15
C LEU A 313 19.63 26.52 -10.61
N GLU A 314 19.73 27.82 -10.87
CA GLU A 314 19.64 28.40 -12.22
C GLU A 314 18.37 27.94 -12.97
N ASN A 315 18.54 27.16 -14.05
CA ASN A 315 17.44 26.58 -14.85
C ASN A 315 17.08 25.15 -14.47
N GLN A 316 17.44 24.71 -13.25
CA GLN A 316 17.13 23.39 -12.74
C GLN A 316 16.42 23.48 -11.39
N LEU A 317 15.49 22.56 -11.18
CA LEU A 317 14.91 22.25 -9.88
C LEU A 317 15.49 20.92 -9.41
N LYS A 318 16.06 20.88 -8.22
CA LYS A 318 16.60 19.65 -7.62
C LYS A 318 16.08 19.48 -6.21
N GLY A 319 15.70 18.27 -5.87
CA GLY A 319 15.15 17.99 -4.54
C GLY A 319 14.66 16.59 -4.42
N VAL A 320 13.68 16.44 -3.56
CA VAL A 320 13.06 15.13 -3.24
C VAL A 320 11.56 15.22 -3.29
N ALA A 321 10.95 14.13 -3.76
CA ALA A 321 9.55 13.83 -3.61
C ALA A 321 9.40 12.77 -2.52
N LYS A 322 8.72 13.08 -1.44
CA LYS A 322 8.55 12.19 -0.28
C LYS A 322 7.16 11.57 -0.27
N ALA A 323 7.11 10.26 -0.05
CA ALA A 323 5.91 9.50 0.22
C ALA A 323 6.11 8.77 1.55
N GLY A 324 5.72 9.40 2.66
CA GLY A 324 6.12 8.94 3.99
C GLY A 324 7.65 9.06 4.18
N LEU A 325 8.32 7.98 4.60
CA LEU A 325 9.79 7.93 4.71
C LEU A 325 10.49 7.62 3.37
N ILE A 326 9.76 7.20 2.35
CA ILE A 326 10.33 6.97 1.03
C ILE A 326 10.63 8.32 0.36
N SER A 327 11.89 8.51 0.02
CA SER A 327 12.36 9.71 -0.65
C SER A 327 12.80 9.37 -2.08
N SER A 328 12.20 10.02 -3.06
CA SER A 328 12.48 9.83 -4.47
C SER A 328 13.17 11.07 -5.01
N LYS A 329 14.20 10.88 -5.84
CA LYS A 329 14.93 11.98 -6.45
C LYS A 329 14.05 12.74 -7.44
N PHE A 330 13.97 14.06 -7.26
CA PHE A 330 13.28 15.00 -8.12
C PHE A 330 14.29 15.85 -8.91
N ILE A 331 14.14 15.86 -10.22
CA ILE A 331 14.94 16.72 -11.10
C ILE A 331 14.00 17.37 -12.10
N GLY A 332 13.99 18.71 -12.12
CA GLY A 332 13.26 19.51 -13.09
C GLY A 332 14.21 20.36 -13.95
N LYS A 333 13.87 20.51 -15.22
CA LYS A 333 14.54 21.43 -16.14
C LYS A 333 13.50 22.38 -16.72
N ARG A 334 13.86 23.66 -16.84
CA ARG A 334 12.96 24.65 -17.44
C ARG A 334 12.73 24.31 -18.91
N VAL A 335 11.48 24.29 -19.32
CA VAL A 335 11.11 24.15 -20.74
C VAL A 335 11.39 25.49 -21.43
N GLN A 336 12.14 25.46 -22.53
CA GLN A 336 12.47 26.66 -23.34
C GLN A 336 11.30 27.07 -24.22
#